data_cd571398ccada160c7d8f74959b85f3a
#
_entry.id   cd571398ccada160c7d8f74959b85f3a
#
_cell.length_a   1.000
_cell.length_b   1.000
_cell.length_c   1.000
_cell.angle_alpha   90.00
_cell.angle_beta   90.00
_cell.angle_gamma   90.00
#
_symmetry.space_group_name_H-M   'P 1'
#
loop_
_entity.id
_entity.type
_entity.pdbx_description
1 polymer ?
#
loop_
_entity_poly.entity_id
_entity_poly.type
_entity_poly.pdbx_seq_one_letter_code
_entity_poly.pdbx_strand_id
1 'polypeptide(L)'
;MADIMDYIDWRGDIGFDEVHVNEVDGLIFSQLIYVQMKPYMPDAKKSYLTIKQLAGLYCADHSDDEIEQMPNLFRHSARLLQKLAHSRRYADCILRYYIYDISEKEESQFSAVTIELPDGTYFISYSGTDHSVVGWKENFNLSYLDETPGQNKAKKYLKQVAAYICNDNKAINDKVLDDENINNKSISARRLWIGGHSKGGNLAVFAAMHVDKEVQDAIIKVYNFDGPGFNHKMIYTAGYKRIFDRIETFL
;
A
#
# COMPACT_ATOMS: atom_id res chain seq x y z
N MET A 1 14.24 3.95 -22.53
CA MET A 1 14.48 3.14 -21.31
C MET A 1 13.12 2.59 -20.92
N ALA A 2 13.00 1.30 -20.67
CA ALA A 2 11.72 0.70 -20.25
C ALA A 2 11.34 1.23 -18.86
N ASP A 3 10.05 1.48 -18.64
CA ASP A 3 9.48 1.94 -17.38
C ASP A 3 8.33 1.03 -16.91
N ILE A 4 7.62 1.43 -15.85
CA ILE A 4 6.49 0.66 -15.31
C ILE A 4 5.31 0.56 -16.29
N MET A 5 5.15 1.53 -17.19
CA MET A 5 4.11 1.47 -18.22
C MET A 5 4.43 0.40 -19.27
N ASP A 6 5.69 0.31 -19.69
CA ASP A 6 6.16 -0.76 -20.59
C ASP A 6 6.01 -2.14 -19.95
N TYR A 7 6.28 -2.24 -18.64
CA TYR A 7 6.08 -3.49 -17.89
C TYR A 7 4.61 -3.95 -17.90
N ILE A 8 3.67 -3.04 -17.73
CA ILE A 8 2.24 -3.35 -17.78
C ILE A 8 1.84 -3.86 -19.17
N ASP A 9 2.38 -3.26 -20.26
CA ASP A 9 2.15 -3.74 -21.63
C ASP A 9 2.70 -5.13 -21.85
N TRP A 10 3.87 -5.43 -21.29
CA TRP A 10 4.55 -6.70 -21.47
C TRP A 10 4.01 -7.82 -20.59
N ARG A 11 3.62 -7.54 -19.33
CA ARG A 11 3.29 -8.55 -18.31
C ARG A 11 1.87 -8.42 -17.76
N GLY A 12 1.12 -7.43 -18.21
CA GLY A 12 -0.23 -7.15 -17.71
C GLY A 12 -1.30 -8.19 -18.10
N ASP A 13 -0.96 -9.15 -18.96
CA ASP A 13 -1.78 -10.29 -19.35
C ASP A 13 -1.65 -11.50 -18.40
N ILE A 14 -0.63 -11.52 -17.51
CA ILE A 14 -0.34 -12.64 -16.60
C ILE A 14 -0.90 -12.33 -15.22
N GLY A 15 -1.89 -13.08 -14.76
CA GLY A 15 -2.55 -12.88 -13.46
C GLY A 15 -1.65 -13.17 -12.25
N PHE A 16 -2.06 -12.67 -11.07
CA PHE A 16 -1.36 -12.95 -9.80
C PHE A 16 -1.50 -14.40 -9.36
N ASP A 17 -2.48 -15.12 -9.88
CA ASP A 17 -2.66 -16.57 -9.72
C ASP A 17 -1.61 -17.39 -10.49
N GLU A 18 -1.05 -16.85 -11.55
CA GLU A 18 0.00 -17.47 -12.36
C GLU A 18 1.42 -17.06 -11.91
N VAL A 19 1.61 -15.77 -11.62
CA VAL A 19 2.89 -15.20 -11.17
C VAL A 19 2.65 -14.24 -10.02
N HIS A 20 3.20 -14.57 -8.85
CA HIS A 20 3.08 -13.75 -7.64
C HIS A 20 3.64 -12.33 -7.81
N VAL A 21 3.36 -11.48 -6.83
CA VAL A 21 3.89 -10.11 -6.76
C VAL A 21 5.42 -10.11 -6.83
N ASN A 22 5.96 -9.19 -7.61
CA ASN A 22 7.40 -8.89 -7.69
C ASN A 22 7.67 -7.40 -7.36
N GLU A 23 8.92 -7.00 -7.45
CA GLU A 23 9.37 -5.64 -7.13
C GLU A 23 8.73 -4.58 -8.05
N VAL A 24 8.49 -4.89 -9.33
CA VAL A 24 7.87 -3.94 -10.27
C VAL A 24 6.39 -3.74 -9.94
N ASP A 25 5.67 -4.81 -9.59
CA ASP A 25 4.30 -4.72 -9.08
C ASP A 25 4.27 -3.86 -7.79
N GLY A 26 5.25 -4.07 -6.90
CA GLY A 26 5.40 -3.29 -5.68
C GLY A 26 5.57 -1.79 -5.97
N LEU A 27 6.39 -1.43 -6.96
CA LEU A 27 6.58 -0.05 -7.40
C LEU A 27 5.29 0.51 -8.01
N ILE A 28 4.60 -0.25 -8.87
CA ILE A 28 3.32 0.13 -9.47
C ILE A 28 2.29 0.47 -8.38
N PHE A 29 2.10 -0.39 -7.39
CA PHE A 29 1.18 -0.14 -6.29
C PHE A 29 1.62 1.04 -5.40
N SER A 30 2.93 1.23 -5.24
CA SER A 30 3.50 2.38 -4.52
C SER A 30 3.36 3.71 -5.26
N GLN A 31 3.14 3.68 -6.57
CA GLN A 31 2.82 4.86 -7.38
C GLN A 31 1.31 5.10 -7.50
N LEU A 32 0.50 4.04 -7.52
CA LEU A 32 -0.96 4.14 -7.58
C LEU A 32 -1.56 4.93 -6.41
N ILE A 33 -0.96 4.87 -5.23
CA ILE A 33 -1.44 5.57 -4.02
C ILE A 33 -1.50 7.10 -4.17
N TYR A 34 -0.79 7.69 -5.13
CA TYR A 34 -0.85 9.13 -5.39
C TYR A 34 -2.10 9.58 -6.15
N VAL A 35 -2.91 8.65 -6.65
CA VAL A 35 -4.26 8.95 -7.13
C VAL A 35 -5.11 9.43 -5.96
N GLN A 36 -5.79 10.56 -6.11
CA GLN A 36 -6.68 11.09 -5.08
C GLN A 36 -7.98 10.29 -5.02
N MET A 37 -8.01 9.25 -4.20
CA MET A 37 -9.13 8.30 -4.11
C MET A 37 -10.24 8.76 -3.16
N LYS A 38 -10.02 9.78 -2.33
CA LYS A 38 -10.96 10.18 -1.26
C LYS A 38 -12.37 10.53 -1.76
N PRO A 39 -12.57 11.21 -2.91
CA PRO A 39 -13.91 11.47 -3.44
C PRO A 39 -14.70 10.18 -3.73
N TYR A 40 -14.01 9.12 -4.14
CA TYR A 40 -14.59 7.84 -4.57
C TYR A 40 -14.65 6.80 -3.44
N MET A 41 -13.80 6.98 -2.42
CA MET A 41 -13.68 6.09 -1.27
C MET A 41 -13.74 6.90 0.05
N PRO A 42 -14.89 7.52 0.37
CA PRO A 42 -14.98 8.45 1.50
C PRO A 42 -14.94 7.77 2.88
N ASP A 43 -15.32 6.49 2.97
CA ASP A 43 -15.33 5.72 4.23
C ASP A 43 -14.30 4.58 4.15
N ALA A 44 -13.21 4.71 4.91
CA ALA A 44 -12.12 3.75 4.92
C ALA A 44 -12.54 2.31 5.29
N LYS A 45 -13.64 2.13 6.03
CA LYS A 45 -14.11 0.80 6.48
C LYS A 45 -15.14 0.16 5.54
N LYS A 46 -15.88 0.97 4.79
CA LYS A 46 -17.02 0.52 3.99
C LYS A 46 -16.78 0.67 2.49
N SER A 47 -15.96 1.64 2.09
CA SER A 47 -15.69 1.88 0.68
C SER A 47 -14.67 0.87 0.16
N TYR A 48 -15.00 0.24 -0.95
CA TYR A 48 -14.08 -0.57 -1.74
C TYR A 48 -14.42 -0.45 -3.22
N LEU A 49 -13.41 -0.49 -4.06
CA LEU A 49 -13.53 -0.43 -5.53
C LEU A 49 -12.46 -1.32 -6.15
N THR A 50 -12.76 -1.93 -7.29
CA THR A 50 -11.68 -2.46 -8.11
C THR A 50 -10.90 -1.32 -8.76
N ILE A 51 -9.66 -1.58 -9.17
CA ILE A 51 -8.85 -0.59 -9.92
C ILE A 51 -9.62 -0.14 -11.17
N LYS A 52 -10.29 -1.07 -11.87
CA LYS A 52 -11.12 -0.76 -13.03
C LYS A 52 -12.29 0.16 -12.70
N GLN A 53 -12.97 -0.08 -11.57
CA GLN A 53 -14.09 0.78 -11.13
C GLN A 53 -13.60 2.18 -10.75
N LEU A 54 -12.49 2.27 -9.99
CA LEU A 54 -11.89 3.56 -9.64
C LEU A 54 -11.49 4.35 -10.90
N ALA A 55 -10.87 3.70 -11.89
CA ALA A 55 -10.50 4.33 -13.15
C ALA A 55 -11.72 4.87 -13.90
N GLY A 56 -12.81 4.10 -13.96
CA GLY A 56 -14.07 4.54 -14.59
C GLY A 56 -14.64 5.79 -13.95
N LEU A 57 -14.68 5.84 -12.60
CA LEU A 57 -15.14 7.02 -11.87
C LEU A 57 -14.20 8.22 -12.05
N TYR A 58 -12.89 7.98 -11.94
CA TYR A 58 -11.88 9.03 -12.07
C TYR A 58 -11.89 9.68 -13.47
N CYS A 59 -11.99 8.87 -14.54
CA CYS A 59 -12.06 9.38 -15.91
C CYS A 59 -13.41 10.04 -16.25
N ALA A 60 -14.48 9.74 -15.50
CA ALA A 60 -15.74 10.48 -15.65
C ALA A 60 -15.66 11.90 -15.09
N ASP A 61 -14.83 12.10 -14.06
CA ASP A 61 -14.65 13.40 -13.38
C ASP A 61 -13.48 14.23 -13.94
N HIS A 62 -12.54 13.61 -14.67
CA HIS A 62 -11.35 14.27 -15.19
C HIS A 62 -11.17 13.94 -16.68
N SER A 63 -11.20 14.96 -17.50
CA SER A 63 -10.86 14.84 -18.92
C SER A 63 -9.36 14.58 -19.13
N ASP A 64 -8.99 14.06 -20.30
CA ASP A 64 -7.59 13.87 -20.67
C ASP A 64 -6.77 15.17 -20.64
N ASP A 65 -7.36 16.28 -21.05
CA ASP A 65 -6.71 17.59 -21.02
C ASP A 65 -6.46 18.08 -19.59
N GLU A 66 -7.38 17.84 -18.67
CA GLU A 66 -7.20 18.16 -17.25
C GLU A 66 -6.09 17.28 -16.63
N ILE A 67 -6.05 16.00 -16.96
CA ILE A 67 -4.98 15.10 -16.50
C ILE A 67 -3.61 15.57 -16.99
N GLU A 68 -3.49 15.99 -18.26
CA GLU A 68 -2.22 16.50 -18.81
C GLU A 68 -1.73 17.80 -18.14
N GLN A 69 -2.63 18.61 -17.58
CA GLN A 69 -2.28 19.82 -16.85
C GLN A 69 -1.92 19.58 -15.38
N MET A 70 -2.12 18.37 -14.86
CA MET A 70 -1.76 18.04 -13.49
C MET A 70 -0.24 18.09 -13.28
N PRO A 71 0.24 18.36 -12.04
CA PRO A 71 1.64 18.18 -11.67
C PRO A 71 2.11 16.75 -11.99
N ASN A 72 3.36 16.61 -12.37
CA ASN A 72 3.93 15.35 -12.89
C ASN A 72 3.56 14.10 -12.07
N LEU A 73 3.65 14.18 -10.73
CA LEU A 73 3.34 13.04 -9.86
C LEU A 73 1.88 12.58 -10.03
N PHE A 74 0.92 13.50 -9.98
CA PHE A 74 -0.50 13.19 -10.10
C PHE A 74 -0.88 12.77 -11.51
N ARG A 75 -0.33 13.46 -12.53
CA ARG A 75 -0.53 13.09 -13.94
C ARG A 75 -0.03 11.68 -14.21
N HIS A 76 1.18 11.34 -13.77
CA HIS A 76 1.73 9.99 -13.95
C HIS A 76 0.85 8.94 -13.28
N SER A 77 0.41 9.18 -12.04
CA SER A 77 -0.45 8.25 -11.32
C SER A 77 -1.84 8.11 -11.93
N ALA A 78 -2.42 9.19 -12.49
CA ALA A 78 -3.68 9.12 -13.21
C ALA A 78 -3.56 8.29 -14.51
N ARG A 79 -2.48 8.48 -15.29
CA ARG A 79 -2.19 7.67 -16.48
C ARG A 79 -1.91 6.21 -16.13
N LEU A 80 -1.21 5.98 -15.01
CA LEU A 80 -1.00 4.64 -14.48
C LEU A 80 -2.34 3.97 -14.14
N LEU A 81 -3.25 4.65 -13.43
CA LEU A 81 -4.58 4.15 -13.12
C LEU A 81 -5.35 3.74 -14.37
N GLN A 82 -5.36 4.60 -15.41
CA GLN A 82 -6.00 4.29 -16.69
C GLN A 82 -5.44 3.01 -17.30
N LYS A 83 -4.12 2.85 -17.30
CA LYS A 83 -3.45 1.68 -17.89
C LYS A 83 -3.73 0.39 -17.11
N LEU A 84 -3.67 0.46 -15.76
CA LEU A 84 -3.97 -0.69 -14.89
C LEU A 84 -5.40 -1.20 -15.07
N ALA A 85 -6.36 -0.31 -15.34
CA ALA A 85 -7.77 -0.66 -15.54
C ALA A 85 -8.01 -1.54 -16.76
N HIS A 86 -7.09 -1.56 -17.73
CA HIS A 86 -7.16 -2.38 -18.95
C HIS A 86 -6.29 -3.64 -18.88
N SER A 87 -5.59 -3.85 -17.78
CA SER A 87 -4.68 -4.98 -17.59
C SER A 87 -5.37 -6.12 -16.85
N ARG A 88 -5.30 -7.35 -17.38
CA ARG A 88 -5.82 -8.55 -16.69
C ARG A 88 -5.19 -8.72 -15.30
N ARG A 89 -3.91 -8.37 -15.15
CA ARG A 89 -3.18 -8.51 -13.90
C ARG A 89 -3.73 -7.63 -12.79
N TYR A 90 -4.14 -6.38 -13.12
CA TYR A 90 -4.41 -5.37 -12.10
C TYR A 90 -5.88 -4.93 -12.01
N ALA A 91 -6.65 -5.04 -13.11
CA ALA A 91 -7.98 -4.43 -13.20
C ALA A 91 -8.93 -4.84 -12.07
N ASP A 92 -8.87 -6.11 -11.66
CA ASP A 92 -9.75 -6.70 -10.67
C ASP A 92 -9.17 -6.68 -9.24
N CYS A 93 -7.97 -6.11 -9.02
CA CYS A 93 -7.47 -5.86 -7.68
C CYS A 93 -8.40 -4.91 -6.94
N ILE A 94 -8.74 -5.23 -5.67
CA ILE A 94 -9.70 -4.48 -4.88
C ILE A 94 -8.97 -3.55 -3.92
N LEU A 95 -9.26 -2.26 -4.04
CA LEU A 95 -8.77 -1.21 -3.14
C LEU A 95 -9.68 -1.15 -1.91
N ARG A 96 -9.09 -1.22 -0.71
CA ARG A 96 -9.80 -1.19 0.58
C ARG A 96 -9.08 -0.31 1.59
N TYR A 97 -9.77 0.10 2.61
CA TYR A 97 -9.22 0.80 3.79
C TYR A 97 -8.41 2.05 3.45
N TYR A 98 -8.78 2.75 2.35
CA TYR A 98 -8.09 3.97 1.95
C TYR A 98 -8.21 5.05 3.03
N ILE A 99 -7.07 5.61 3.42
CA ILE A 99 -6.98 6.76 4.33
C ILE A 99 -6.16 7.85 3.65
N TYR A 100 -6.66 9.08 3.74
CA TYR A 100 -5.93 10.29 3.39
C TYR A 100 -6.18 11.32 4.50
N ASP A 101 -5.13 11.62 5.26
CA ASP A 101 -5.17 12.47 6.45
C ASP A 101 -4.03 13.48 6.44
N ILE A 102 -4.38 14.76 6.43
CA ILE A 102 -3.45 15.88 6.55
C ILE A 102 -3.78 16.63 7.83
N SER A 103 -2.79 16.80 8.70
CA SER A 103 -2.89 17.54 9.94
C SER A 103 -1.79 18.59 10.02
N GLU A 104 -2.17 19.86 9.87
CA GLU A 104 -1.24 20.98 10.07
C GLU A 104 -0.76 21.06 11.52
N LYS A 105 -1.64 20.74 12.48
CA LYS A 105 -1.33 20.76 13.92
C LYS A 105 -0.26 19.72 14.29
N GLU A 106 -0.31 18.54 13.68
CA GLU A 106 0.63 17.45 13.91
C GLU A 106 1.81 17.50 12.92
N GLU A 107 1.81 18.45 11.99
CA GLU A 107 2.77 18.52 10.87
C GLU A 107 2.90 17.17 10.15
N SER A 108 1.76 16.53 9.86
CA SER A 108 1.69 15.17 9.37
C SER A 108 0.81 15.09 8.11
N GLN A 109 1.34 14.42 7.08
CA GLN A 109 0.59 14.02 5.90
C GLN A 109 0.71 12.50 5.77
N PHE A 110 -0.41 11.80 5.87
CA PHE A 110 -0.48 10.36 5.83
C PHE A 110 -1.53 9.87 4.84
N SER A 111 -1.14 8.96 3.96
CA SER A 111 -2.08 8.24 3.11
C SER A 111 -1.66 6.77 2.99
N ALA A 112 -2.64 5.89 3.02
CA ALA A 112 -2.44 4.46 2.85
C ALA A 112 -3.66 3.81 2.18
N VAL A 113 -3.40 2.72 1.45
CA VAL A 113 -4.44 1.86 0.88
C VAL A 113 -4.01 0.41 0.99
N THR A 114 -4.97 -0.47 1.18
CA THR A 114 -4.79 -1.92 1.10
C THR A 114 -5.38 -2.42 -0.21
N ILE A 115 -4.61 -3.18 -0.95
CA ILE A 115 -4.97 -3.74 -2.25
C ILE A 115 -5.10 -5.25 -2.06
N GLU A 116 -6.30 -5.78 -2.19
CA GLU A 116 -6.58 -7.21 -2.19
C GLU A 116 -6.37 -7.74 -3.60
N LEU A 117 -5.51 -8.74 -3.75
CA LEU A 117 -5.14 -9.32 -5.03
C LEU A 117 -6.00 -10.54 -5.35
N PRO A 118 -6.20 -10.87 -6.64
CA PRO A 118 -7.00 -12.02 -7.06
C PRO A 118 -6.53 -13.37 -6.49
N ASP A 119 -5.25 -13.50 -6.13
CA ASP A 119 -4.69 -14.71 -5.49
C ASP A 119 -4.98 -14.79 -3.97
N GLY A 120 -5.72 -13.83 -3.41
CA GLY A 120 -6.07 -13.74 -2.00
C GLY A 120 -4.97 -13.20 -1.09
N THR A 121 -3.87 -12.68 -1.67
CA THR A 121 -2.85 -11.94 -0.93
C THR A 121 -3.19 -10.44 -0.87
N TYR A 122 -2.47 -9.68 -0.05
CA TYR A 122 -2.72 -8.25 0.14
C TYR A 122 -1.45 -7.44 -0.03
N PHE A 123 -1.56 -6.32 -0.73
CA PHE A 123 -0.49 -5.32 -0.79
C PHE A 123 -0.91 -4.07 -0.02
N ILE A 124 -0.11 -3.65 0.96
CA ILE A 124 -0.33 -2.43 1.73
C ILE A 124 0.60 -1.36 1.20
N SER A 125 0.04 -0.31 0.62
CA SER A 125 0.79 0.81 0.04
C SER A 125 0.71 2.04 0.94
N TYR A 126 1.87 2.63 1.23
CA TYR A 126 2.02 3.91 1.92
C TYR A 126 2.47 4.99 0.95
N SER A 127 1.80 6.15 1.00
CA SER A 127 2.18 7.29 0.19
C SER A 127 3.43 7.97 0.72
N GLY A 128 4.27 8.41 -0.21
CA GLY A 128 5.33 9.37 0.05
C GLY A 128 4.79 10.78 0.29
N THR A 129 5.71 11.74 0.24
CA THR A 129 5.37 13.16 0.35
C THR A 129 4.63 13.62 -0.90
N ASP A 130 3.49 14.27 -0.71
CA ASP A 130 2.85 15.05 -1.75
C ASP A 130 3.51 16.45 -1.87
N HIS A 131 2.95 17.32 -2.72
CA HIS A 131 3.47 18.68 -2.89
C HIS A 131 3.04 19.64 -1.76
N SER A 132 2.49 19.14 -0.64
CA SER A 132 2.08 19.99 0.48
C SER A 132 3.27 20.43 1.34
N VAL A 133 3.16 21.64 1.90
CA VAL A 133 4.16 22.17 2.86
C VAL A 133 4.24 21.27 4.10
N VAL A 134 3.12 20.69 4.52
CA VAL A 134 3.02 19.77 5.66
C VAL A 134 3.84 18.49 5.41
N GLY A 135 3.74 17.93 4.21
CA GLY A 135 4.53 16.75 3.81
C GLY A 135 6.04 17.02 3.81
N TRP A 136 6.47 18.19 3.37
CA TRP A 136 7.89 18.59 3.42
C TRP A 136 8.40 18.75 4.85
N LYS A 137 7.62 19.36 5.75
CA LYS A 137 7.98 19.47 7.18
C LYS A 137 8.14 18.11 7.83
N GLU A 138 7.24 17.17 7.55
CA GLU A 138 7.33 15.81 8.08
C GLU A 138 8.61 15.09 7.59
N ASN A 139 9.03 15.30 6.35
CA ASN A 139 10.30 14.77 5.84
C ASN A 139 11.52 15.27 6.65
N PHE A 140 11.54 16.54 7.01
CA PHE A 140 12.60 17.07 7.90
C PHE A 140 12.56 16.38 9.27
N ASN A 141 11.35 16.15 9.80
CA ASN A 141 11.18 15.51 11.10
C ASN A 141 11.71 14.06 11.14
N LEU A 142 11.70 13.33 10.00
CA LEU A 142 12.30 12.00 9.88
C LEU A 142 13.81 11.98 10.18
N SER A 143 14.50 13.11 10.02
CA SER A 143 15.96 13.20 10.20
C SER A 143 16.40 13.27 11.66
N TYR A 144 15.53 13.69 12.60
CA TYR A 144 15.91 13.94 13.99
C TYR A 144 14.92 13.44 15.05
N LEU A 145 13.66 13.11 14.69
CA LEU A 145 12.73 12.50 15.63
C LEU A 145 12.94 10.98 15.70
N ASP A 146 12.79 10.42 16.89
CA ASP A 146 12.81 8.96 17.06
C ASP A 146 11.57 8.30 16.41
N GLU A 147 10.42 8.97 16.42
CA GLU A 147 9.18 8.53 15.75
C GLU A 147 8.39 9.78 15.28
N THR A 148 7.99 9.80 14.00
CA THR A 148 7.13 10.86 13.46
C THR A 148 5.65 10.50 13.61
N PRO A 149 4.73 11.51 13.57
CA PRO A 149 3.29 11.22 13.55
C PRO A 149 2.86 10.32 12.39
N GLY A 150 3.46 10.47 11.20
CA GLY A 150 3.18 9.61 10.05
C GLY A 150 3.63 8.16 10.28
N GLN A 151 4.78 7.94 10.87
CA GLN A 151 5.26 6.61 11.27
C GLN A 151 4.31 5.94 12.28
N ASN A 152 3.82 6.71 13.27
CA ASN A 152 2.82 6.19 14.21
C ASN A 152 1.50 5.81 13.52
N LYS A 153 1.03 6.66 12.58
CA LYS A 153 -0.16 6.36 11.78
C LYS A 153 0.04 5.11 10.92
N ALA A 154 1.20 4.95 10.30
CA ALA A 154 1.52 3.77 9.49
C ALA A 154 1.51 2.47 10.30
N LYS A 155 2.13 2.47 11.48
CA LYS A 155 2.09 1.34 12.43
C LYS A 155 0.66 0.99 12.86
N LYS A 156 -0.13 2.00 13.23
CA LYS A 156 -1.55 1.81 13.61
C LYS A 156 -2.38 1.26 12.45
N TYR A 157 -2.16 1.79 11.24
CA TYR A 157 -2.85 1.34 10.04
C TYR A 157 -2.59 -0.14 9.77
N LEU A 158 -1.32 -0.57 9.73
CA LEU A 158 -0.97 -1.96 9.50
C LEU A 158 -1.59 -2.89 10.53
N LYS A 159 -1.56 -2.52 11.82
CA LYS A 159 -2.16 -3.29 12.90
C LYS A 159 -3.68 -3.43 12.76
N GLN A 160 -4.37 -2.33 12.39
CA GLN A 160 -5.82 -2.33 12.18
C GLN A 160 -6.22 -3.17 10.96
N VAL A 161 -5.53 -2.99 9.83
CA VAL A 161 -5.80 -3.75 8.61
C VAL A 161 -5.57 -5.24 8.83
N ALA A 162 -4.48 -5.62 9.49
CA ALA A 162 -4.22 -6.99 9.85
C ALA A 162 -5.36 -7.61 10.68
N ALA A 163 -5.90 -6.85 11.65
CA ALA A 163 -7.04 -7.29 12.46
C ALA A 163 -8.34 -7.41 11.62
N TYR A 164 -8.59 -6.50 10.66
CA TYR A 164 -9.76 -6.60 9.77
C TYR A 164 -9.66 -7.82 8.86
N ILE A 165 -8.52 -8.03 8.22
CA ILE A 165 -8.25 -9.20 7.38
C ILE A 165 -8.52 -10.50 8.16
N CYS A 166 -8.18 -10.57 9.45
CA CYS A 166 -8.47 -11.71 10.31
C CYS A 166 -9.96 -11.88 10.62
N ASN A 167 -10.67 -10.77 10.87
CA ASN A 167 -12.08 -10.81 11.25
C ASN A 167 -12.99 -11.14 10.06
N ASP A 168 -12.69 -10.61 8.86
CA ASP A 168 -13.43 -10.95 7.64
C ASP A 168 -13.40 -12.46 7.37
N ASN A 169 -12.31 -13.13 7.75
CA ASN A 169 -12.24 -14.60 7.63
C ASN A 169 -13.02 -15.35 8.67
N LYS A 170 -13.13 -14.84 9.90
CA LYS A 170 -13.99 -15.47 10.90
C LYS A 170 -15.44 -15.44 10.41
N ALA A 171 -15.89 -14.30 9.86
CA ALA A 171 -17.24 -14.18 9.31
C ALA A 171 -17.50 -15.10 8.09
N ILE A 172 -16.48 -15.36 7.27
CA ILE A 172 -16.57 -16.32 6.15
C ILE A 172 -16.55 -17.75 6.68
N ASN A 173 -15.69 -18.07 7.64
CA ASN A 173 -15.59 -19.39 8.25
C ASN A 173 -16.86 -19.74 9.06
N ASP A 174 -17.44 -18.77 9.79
CA ASP A 174 -18.68 -18.97 10.54
C ASP A 174 -19.93 -19.26 9.65
N LYS A 175 -19.88 -18.88 8.38
CA LYS A 175 -20.92 -19.20 7.38
C LYS A 175 -20.72 -20.55 6.67
N VAL A 176 -19.54 -21.16 6.79
CA VAL A 176 -19.15 -22.41 6.12
C VAL A 176 -19.00 -23.56 7.13
N LEU A 177 -19.39 -23.37 8.39
CA LEU A 177 -19.24 -24.33 9.49
C LEU A 177 -20.18 -25.55 9.48
N ASP A 178 -20.53 -26.06 8.27
CA ASP A 178 -21.10 -27.42 8.15
C ASP A 178 -20.08 -28.46 7.65
N ASP A 179 -18.79 -28.10 7.53
CA ASP A 179 -17.72 -29.03 7.12
C ASP A 179 -16.64 -29.13 8.22
N GLU A 180 -16.60 -30.27 8.91
CA GLU A 180 -15.76 -30.57 10.09
C GLU A 180 -14.23 -30.52 9.85
N ASN A 181 -13.73 -29.96 8.74
CA ASN A 181 -12.32 -30.01 8.34
C ASN A 181 -11.68 -28.65 7.99
N ILE A 182 -12.23 -27.52 8.43
CA ILE A 182 -11.58 -26.22 8.18
C ILE A 182 -10.81 -25.79 9.41
N ASN A 183 -9.50 -26.13 9.41
CA ASN A 183 -8.51 -25.61 10.35
C ASN A 183 -8.59 -24.08 10.42
N ASN A 184 -8.69 -23.53 11.65
CA ASN A 184 -8.52 -22.11 11.98
C ASN A 184 -7.29 -21.54 11.25
N LYS A 185 -7.50 -20.92 10.07
CA LYS A 185 -6.43 -20.19 9.38
C LYS A 185 -6.16 -18.92 10.17
N SER A 186 -5.10 -18.94 10.94
CA SER A 186 -4.54 -17.77 11.62
C SER A 186 -4.08 -16.72 10.59
N ILE A 187 -3.84 -15.48 11.02
CA ILE A 187 -3.27 -14.41 10.17
C ILE A 187 -1.96 -14.87 9.49
N SER A 188 -1.22 -15.79 10.12
CA SER A 188 0.02 -16.37 9.58
C SER A 188 -0.17 -17.14 8.26
N ALA A 189 -1.40 -17.54 7.92
CA ALA A 189 -1.71 -18.14 6.62
C ALA A 189 -1.95 -17.08 5.51
N ARG A 190 -2.03 -15.78 5.87
CA ARG A 190 -2.25 -14.71 4.92
C ARG A 190 -0.94 -14.00 4.62
N ARG A 191 -0.75 -13.76 3.36
CA ARG A 191 0.46 -13.20 2.80
C ARG A 191 0.30 -11.71 2.60
N LEU A 192 1.13 -10.92 3.29
CA LEU A 192 1.14 -9.48 3.23
C LEU A 192 2.40 -8.99 2.48
N TRP A 193 2.18 -8.24 1.44
CA TRP A 193 3.18 -7.41 0.80
C TRP A 193 3.03 -5.98 1.31
N ILE A 194 4.11 -5.29 1.56
CA ILE A 194 4.06 -3.91 2.06
C ILE A 194 5.03 -3.10 1.24
N GLY A 195 4.67 -1.87 0.89
CA GLY A 195 5.59 -1.02 0.14
C GLY A 195 5.22 0.45 0.14
N GLY A 196 6.14 1.24 -0.39
CA GLY A 196 5.96 2.67 -0.60
C GLY A 196 7.18 3.30 -1.26
N HIS A 197 6.96 4.45 -1.87
CA HIS A 197 7.99 5.24 -2.52
C HIS A 197 8.34 6.46 -1.66
N SER A 198 9.61 6.85 -1.63
CA SER A 198 10.11 7.98 -0.87
C SER A 198 9.76 7.85 0.63
N LYS A 199 9.16 8.86 1.29
CA LYS A 199 8.66 8.75 2.66
C LYS A 199 7.82 7.49 2.88
N GLY A 200 7.01 7.08 1.90
CA GLY A 200 6.19 5.86 1.98
C GLY A 200 7.01 4.59 2.16
N GLY A 201 8.19 4.50 1.57
CA GLY A 201 9.13 3.38 1.78
C GLY A 201 9.63 3.31 3.23
N ASN A 202 9.98 4.46 3.82
CA ASN A 202 10.32 4.55 5.24
C ASN A 202 9.12 4.13 6.12
N LEU A 203 7.90 4.62 5.84
CA LEU A 203 6.69 4.26 6.58
C LEU A 203 6.41 2.75 6.51
N ALA A 204 6.62 2.12 5.34
CA ALA A 204 6.44 0.68 5.13
C ALA A 204 7.35 -0.15 6.04
N VAL A 205 8.65 0.16 6.04
CA VAL A 205 9.64 -0.53 6.89
C VAL A 205 9.36 -0.24 8.37
N PHE A 206 9.06 1.02 8.73
CA PHE A 206 8.76 1.41 10.11
C PHE A 206 7.54 0.66 10.66
N ALA A 207 6.45 0.61 9.90
CA ALA A 207 5.25 -0.13 10.30
C ALA A 207 5.55 -1.61 10.49
N ALA A 208 6.23 -2.24 9.53
CA ALA A 208 6.55 -3.66 9.56
C ALA A 208 7.42 -4.06 10.76
N MET A 209 8.38 -3.23 11.17
CA MET A 209 9.24 -3.55 12.32
C MET A 209 8.57 -3.34 13.68
N HIS A 210 7.45 -2.60 13.76
CA HIS A 210 6.78 -2.24 15.00
C HIS A 210 5.42 -2.93 15.24
N VAL A 211 4.99 -3.81 14.33
CA VAL A 211 3.79 -4.64 14.57
C VAL A 211 4.13 -5.90 15.35
N ASP A 212 3.07 -6.53 15.88
CA ASP A 212 3.18 -7.76 16.67
C ASP A 212 3.78 -8.90 15.83
N LYS A 213 4.42 -9.88 16.50
CA LYS A 213 5.13 -10.98 15.84
C LYS A 213 4.25 -11.73 14.84
N GLU A 214 3.00 -11.98 15.20
CA GLU A 214 2.03 -12.69 14.35
C GLU A 214 1.78 -11.96 13.03
N VAL A 215 1.72 -10.63 13.05
CA VAL A 215 1.60 -9.81 11.84
C VAL A 215 2.91 -9.83 11.05
N GLN A 216 4.06 -9.74 11.73
CA GLN A 216 5.36 -9.86 11.07
C GLN A 216 5.53 -11.19 10.36
N ASP A 217 5.08 -12.29 10.97
CA ASP A 217 5.19 -13.65 10.38
C ASP A 217 4.34 -13.78 9.09
N ALA A 218 3.28 -12.98 8.94
CA ALA A 218 2.47 -12.92 7.73
C ALA A 218 3.08 -12.08 6.59
N ILE A 219 4.08 -11.23 6.88
CA ILE A 219 4.73 -10.38 5.89
C ILE A 219 5.66 -11.21 5.01
N ILE A 220 5.46 -11.16 3.69
CA ILE A 220 6.34 -11.81 2.70
C ILE A 220 7.54 -10.91 2.42
N LYS A 221 7.26 -9.66 2.02
CA LYS A 221 8.27 -8.67 1.63
C LYS A 221 7.83 -7.28 2.02
N VAL A 222 8.82 -6.42 2.23
CA VAL A 222 8.67 -4.98 2.43
C VAL A 222 9.51 -4.28 1.38
N TYR A 223 8.86 -3.63 0.43
CA TYR A 223 9.50 -2.87 -0.63
C TYR A 223 9.70 -1.41 -0.22
N ASN A 224 10.94 -0.99 -0.17
CA ASN A 224 11.34 0.40 0.10
C ASN A 224 11.92 1.01 -1.18
N PHE A 225 11.12 1.80 -1.90
CA PHE A 225 11.56 2.48 -3.11
C PHE A 225 12.04 3.89 -2.76
N ASP A 226 13.35 4.08 -2.75
CA ASP A 226 14.04 5.36 -2.51
C ASP A 226 13.58 6.08 -1.23
N GLY A 227 13.28 5.31 -0.19
CA GLY A 227 12.87 5.87 1.11
C GLY A 227 14.05 6.23 1.99
N PRO A 228 13.94 7.31 2.81
CA PRO A 228 14.97 7.68 3.75
C PRO A 228 15.26 6.55 4.75
N GLY A 229 16.51 6.42 5.15
CA GLY A 229 16.97 5.43 6.11
C GLY A 229 16.50 5.69 7.55
N PHE A 230 16.93 4.83 8.45
CA PHE A 230 16.61 4.89 9.88
C PHE A 230 17.81 5.27 10.72
N ASN A 231 17.57 5.85 11.90
CA ASN A 231 18.63 6.08 12.83
C ASN A 231 19.21 4.74 13.34
N HIS A 232 20.48 4.80 13.79
CA HIS A 232 21.22 3.62 14.19
C HIS A 232 20.54 2.79 15.30
N LYS A 233 19.77 3.40 16.20
CA LYS A 233 19.09 2.67 17.28
C LYS A 233 17.98 1.75 16.75
N MET A 234 17.26 2.17 15.69
CA MET A 234 16.15 1.42 15.14
C MET A 234 16.59 0.11 14.50
N ILE A 235 17.69 0.07 13.78
CA ILE A 235 18.18 -1.13 13.09
C ILE A 235 18.64 -2.25 14.04
N TYR A 236 18.87 -1.93 15.31
CA TYR A 236 19.21 -2.94 16.33
C TYR A 236 18.02 -3.48 17.10
N THR A 237 16.82 -2.98 16.85
CA THR A 237 15.61 -3.48 17.52
C THR A 237 15.30 -4.93 17.13
N ALA A 238 14.67 -5.68 18.03
CA ALA A 238 14.27 -7.06 17.76
C ALA A 238 13.26 -7.13 16.60
N GLY A 239 12.37 -6.13 16.48
CA GLY A 239 11.40 -6.05 15.40
C GLY A 239 12.05 -5.89 14.03
N TYR A 240 13.03 -4.96 13.91
CA TYR A 240 13.77 -4.78 12.66
C TYR A 240 14.55 -6.06 12.26
N LYS A 241 15.29 -6.64 13.20
CA LYS A 241 16.07 -7.89 12.95
C LYS A 241 15.19 -9.03 12.45
N ARG A 242 13.94 -9.10 12.93
CA ARG A 242 13.01 -10.18 12.53
C ARG A 242 12.52 -10.06 11.10
N ILE A 243 12.43 -8.82 10.56
CA ILE A 243 11.96 -8.58 9.19
C ILE A 243 13.09 -8.24 8.21
N PHE A 244 14.34 -8.13 8.68
CA PHE A 244 15.47 -7.63 7.89
C PHE A 244 15.62 -8.35 6.54
N ASP A 245 15.59 -9.67 6.53
CA ASP A 245 15.73 -10.49 5.32
C ASP A 245 14.55 -10.36 4.34
N ARG A 246 13.48 -9.68 4.75
CA ARG A 246 12.28 -9.42 3.93
C ARG A 246 12.24 -7.99 3.39
N ILE A 247 13.15 -7.12 3.81
CA ILE A 247 13.23 -5.74 3.32
C ILE A 247 14.06 -5.73 2.04
N GLU A 248 13.48 -5.20 0.98
CA GLU A 248 14.17 -4.92 -0.27
C GLU A 248 14.14 -3.41 -0.53
N THR A 249 15.33 -2.82 -0.67
CA THR A 249 15.50 -1.38 -0.91
C THR A 249 16.03 -1.15 -2.32
N PHE A 250 15.36 -0.29 -3.05
CA PHE A 250 15.71 0.16 -4.39
C PHE A 250 16.00 1.66 -4.35
N LEU A 251 17.14 2.09 -4.93
CA LEU A 251 17.62 3.47 -4.97
C LEU A 251 17.67 3.97 -6.43
#